data_a386f0fad51ef2bd6f24d660a6f841f7
#
_entry.id   a386f0fad51ef2bd6f24d660a6f841f7
#
_cell.length_a   1.000
_cell.length_b   1.000
_cell.length_c   1.000
_cell.angle_alpha   90.00
_cell.angle_beta   90.00
_cell.angle_gamma   90.00
#
_symmetry.space_group_name_H-M   'P 1'
#
loop_
_entity.id
_entity.type
_entity.pdbx_description
1 polymer ?
#
loop_
_entity_poly.entity_id
_entity_poly.type
_entity_poly.pdbx_seq_one_letter_code
_entity_poly.pdbx_strand_id
1 'polypeptide(L)'
;MDKEQLQQKKEQKKDMKMRKRILKCFTGLLIFSLVLTVRLVCLQTVQSADLTERADAQSEADRKIQSPRGMILDRDGKVLAISEVAKSLYADPTMMQSDTDGKGKTPAEAAELLAPYLRIKQDEIEERLSRDTSFVWLDRTMDDDKYQALKSVIADKHIKGLRFVDENRRYYPNGTLAAQLIGFVGDNDHGLDGIEMVLDDDIRGDTQKLRLTTDSNNVPIFDSALEKVLPDKEKSVRLTIDSTIQYIAEKGLDDIMKNNKPEGAAIIIMNPKTGEILAMASRPNFDPNDYGKANKEAYKNRAVVNLYEPGSTFKPLMASAALDAGTWTESKTYKDVGYVQVDDRVISNWDDSGMGTVTLKEILKFSINTGMVAIGLNTGGKILTSYAEKYGFGKQTGIELPGEGEGILFNPDEMSNINTATMAIGQGIAVTPLQMVQAFGAVANHGTMMKPFVIKEIDNPDGSVFKKTEPQEVGQPVSAEVSRIISTIMADEINSGGGLNAKIDGYNFCGKTGTAQRLNSEGTGYAEGQYIGSFVGFGPLEDPEYVVLIVVDNPSGVYYGAQVAAPVFKSMMLLCAAVPCSTKPA
;
A
#
# COMPACT_ATOMS: atom_id res chain seq x y z
N MET A 1 12.79 43.37 112.47
CA MET A 1 12.77 42.46 111.29
C MET A 1 14.07 42.67 110.56
N ASP A 2 14.88 41.64 110.57
CA ASP A 2 16.28 41.69 110.24
C ASP A 2 16.49 41.90 108.71
N LYS A 3 17.46 42.68 108.30
CA LYS A 3 17.75 42.98 106.88
C LYS A 3 17.86 41.69 106.00
N GLU A 4 18.38 40.64 106.63
CA GLU A 4 18.51 39.30 105.95
C GLU A 4 17.15 38.63 105.61
N GLN A 5 16.14 38.74 106.49
CA GLN A 5 14.82 38.24 106.25
C GLN A 5 14.09 38.99 105.12
N LEU A 6 14.40 40.29 104.95
CA LEU A 6 13.83 41.10 103.89
C LEU A 6 14.46 40.74 102.53
N GLN A 7 15.76 40.42 102.54
CA GLN A 7 16.50 40.03 101.36
C GLN A 7 16.05 38.66 100.90
N GLN A 8 15.91 37.67 101.77
CA GLN A 8 15.37 36.33 101.48
C GLN A 8 13.94 36.39 100.91
N LYS A 9 13.09 37.27 101.48
CA LYS A 9 11.70 37.46 100.94
C LYS A 9 11.71 38.08 99.55
N LYS A 10 12.66 38.96 99.22
CA LYS A 10 12.82 39.56 97.90
C LYS A 10 13.33 38.53 96.89
N GLU A 11 14.27 37.73 97.29
CA GLU A 11 14.79 36.61 96.43
C GLU A 11 13.74 35.56 96.17
N GLN A 12 13.03 35.10 97.18
CA GLN A 12 11.87 34.20 97.03
C GLN A 12 10.77 34.77 96.13
N LYS A 13 10.49 36.08 96.22
CA LYS A 13 9.56 36.75 95.34
C LYS A 13 10.03 36.86 93.88
N LYS A 14 11.35 37.02 93.72
CA LYS A 14 12.02 37.08 92.39
C LYS A 14 12.01 35.66 91.72
N ASP A 15 12.33 34.64 92.49
CA ASP A 15 12.29 33.25 92.10
C ASP A 15 10.86 32.82 91.73
N MET A 16 9.88 33.19 92.54
CA MET A 16 8.47 32.90 92.30
C MET A 16 7.97 33.63 91.01
N LYS A 17 8.45 34.81 90.71
CA LYS A 17 8.15 35.54 89.44
C LYS A 17 8.83 34.86 88.26
N MET A 18 10.06 34.43 88.46
CA MET A 18 10.82 33.73 87.43
C MET A 18 10.21 32.33 87.11
N ARG A 19 9.82 31.60 88.14
CA ARG A 19 9.08 30.31 87.95
C ARG A 19 7.74 30.51 87.28
N LYS A 20 6.97 31.57 87.58
CA LYS A 20 5.73 31.94 86.89
C LYS A 20 5.95 32.32 85.44
N ARG A 21 7.06 33.00 85.09
CA ARG A 21 7.45 33.29 83.71
C ARG A 21 7.84 32.04 82.94
N ILE A 22 8.65 31.19 83.51
CA ILE A 22 9.08 29.90 82.93
C ILE A 22 7.85 29.04 82.69
N LEU A 23 6.94 28.94 83.67
CA LEU A 23 5.72 28.18 83.52
C LEU A 23 4.81 28.76 82.41
N LYS A 24 4.68 30.08 82.26
CA LYS A 24 3.93 30.67 81.16
C LYS A 24 4.58 30.43 79.83
N CYS A 25 5.91 30.48 79.73
CA CYS A 25 6.62 30.13 78.50
C CYS A 25 6.44 28.63 78.16
N PHE A 26 6.52 27.77 79.16
CA PHE A 26 6.34 26.33 78.97
C PHE A 26 4.89 25.99 78.57
N THR A 27 3.90 26.64 79.20
CA THR A 27 2.51 26.49 78.79
C THR A 27 2.25 27.02 77.39
N GLY A 28 2.88 28.17 76.99
CA GLY A 28 2.79 28.69 75.62
C GLY A 28 3.40 27.72 74.62
N LEU A 29 4.54 27.09 74.94
CA LEU A 29 5.18 26.12 74.10
C LEU A 29 4.38 24.81 73.94
N LEU A 30 3.74 24.38 75.04
CA LEU A 30 2.82 23.23 75.02
C LEU A 30 1.57 23.49 74.15
N ILE A 31 0.95 24.66 74.29
CA ILE A 31 -0.20 25.05 73.46
C ILE A 31 0.23 25.14 71.99
N PHE A 32 1.39 25.70 71.66
CA PHE A 32 1.92 25.76 70.32
C PHE A 32 2.18 24.38 69.75
N SER A 33 2.79 23.49 70.52
CA SER A 33 3.04 22.10 70.13
C SER A 33 1.72 21.35 69.89
N LEU A 34 0.70 21.57 70.75
CA LEU A 34 -0.61 20.96 70.58
C LEU A 34 -1.30 21.44 69.30
N VAL A 35 -1.23 22.74 68.99
CA VAL A 35 -1.78 23.32 67.74
C VAL A 35 -1.09 22.70 66.51
N LEU A 36 0.24 22.57 66.54
CA LEU A 36 0.98 21.92 65.47
C LEU A 36 0.60 20.46 65.30
N THR A 37 0.44 19.72 66.43
CA THR A 37 0.05 18.32 66.38
C THR A 37 -1.38 18.16 65.81
N VAL A 38 -2.33 18.99 66.27
CA VAL A 38 -3.69 19.00 65.72
C VAL A 38 -3.70 19.34 64.24
N ARG A 39 -2.88 20.30 63.81
CA ARG A 39 -2.74 20.64 62.37
C ARG A 39 -2.15 19.51 61.56
N LEU A 40 -1.15 18.81 62.08
CA LEU A 40 -0.53 17.64 61.45
C LEU A 40 -1.55 16.49 61.32
N VAL A 41 -2.29 16.21 62.38
CA VAL A 41 -3.36 15.18 62.34
C VAL A 41 -4.43 15.56 61.33
N CYS A 42 -4.85 16.83 61.29
CA CYS A 42 -5.81 17.33 60.31
C CYS A 42 -5.33 17.17 58.88
N LEU A 43 -4.05 17.48 58.59
CA LEU A 43 -3.42 17.28 57.28
C LEU A 43 -3.36 15.79 56.90
N GLN A 44 -3.02 14.91 57.86
CA GLN A 44 -2.81 13.48 57.59
C GLN A 44 -4.11 12.68 57.56
N THR A 45 -5.23 13.16 58.15
CA THR A 45 -6.49 12.42 58.19
C THR A 45 -7.61 13.07 57.42
N VAL A 46 -7.88 14.37 57.65
CA VAL A 46 -9.03 15.08 57.08
C VAL A 46 -8.71 15.59 55.65
N GLN A 47 -7.48 16.06 55.44
CA GLN A 47 -7.06 16.64 54.18
C GLN A 47 -6.18 15.67 53.35
N SER A 48 -5.92 14.47 53.85
CA SER A 48 -5.04 13.52 53.21
C SER A 48 -5.55 13.14 51.80
N ALA A 49 -6.84 12.83 51.68
CA ALA A 49 -7.44 12.41 50.40
C ALA A 49 -7.35 13.53 49.34
N ASP A 50 -7.74 14.77 49.71
CA ASP A 50 -7.68 15.94 48.81
C ASP A 50 -6.22 16.29 48.42
N LEU A 51 -5.30 16.20 49.38
CA LEU A 51 -3.87 16.46 49.13
C LEU A 51 -3.23 15.39 48.29
N THR A 52 -3.62 14.11 48.46
CA THR A 52 -3.16 13.01 47.62
C THR A 52 -3.71 13.15 46.21
N GLU A 53 -5.01 13.44 46.05
CA GLU A 53 -5.60 13.70 44.74
C GLU A 53 -4.93 14.85 43.97
N ARG A 54 -4.59 15.96 44.70
CA ARG A 54 -3.84 17.08 44.10
C ARG A 54 -2.41 16.71 43.75
N ALA A 55 -1.75 15.91 44.57
CA ALA A 55 -0.38 15.45 44.29
C ALA A 55 -0.36 14.47 43.11
N ASP A 56 -1.33 13.58 43.04
CA ASP A 56 -1.48 12.63 41.92
C ASP A 56 -1.80 13.40 40.62
N ALA A 57 -2.74 14.35 40.66
CA ALA A 57 -3.05 15.20 39.51
C ALA A 57 -1.86 16.08 39.05
N GLN A 58 -0.94 16.41 39.93
CA GLN A 58 0.27 17.19 39.62
C GLN A 58 1.44 16.30 39.15
N SER A 59 1.47 15.05 39.55
CA SER A 59 2.55 14.09 39.26
C SER A 59 2.17 13.02 38.22
N GLU A 60 0.89 12.89 37.87
CA GLU A 60 0.43 11.95 36.85
C GLU A 60 0.38 12.64 35.48
N ALA A 61 1.09 12.06 34.51
CA ALA A 61 1.00 12.42 33.10
C ALA A 61 0.38 11.27 32.32
N ASP A 62 -0.73 11.53 31.65
CA ASP A 62 -1.28 10.60 30.67
C ASP A 62 -0.38 10.58 29.44
N ARG A 63 0.37 9.50 29.23
CA ARG A 63 1.08 9.24 27.97
C ARG A 63 0.28 8.29 27.11
N LYS A 64 0.07 8.67 25.87
CA LYS A 64 -0.42 7.75 24.83
C LYS A 64 0.78 6.98 24.30
N ILE A 65 0.78 5.67 24.47
CA ILE A 65 1.75 4.76 23.85
C ILE A 65 0.99 4.01 22.76
N GLN A 66 1.52 4.07 21.54
CA GLN A 66 0.98 3.34 20.40
C GLN A 66 1.86 2.13 20.10
N SER A 67 1.26 0.95 19.96
CA SER A 67 1.94 -0.24 19.48
C SER A 67 2.55 0.02 18.10
N PRO A 68 3.68 -0.61 17.76
CA PRO A 68 4.16 -0.61 16.40
C PRO A 68 3.14 -1.26 15.47
N ARG A 69 2.88 -0.66 14.30
CA ARG A 69 2.04 -1.24 13.25
C ARG A 69 2.64 -2.57 12.77
N GLY A 70 1.80 -3.58 12.51
CA GLY A 70 2.22 -4.90 12.09
C GLY A 70 3.04 -4.90 10.80
N MET A 71 3.89 -5.90 10.65
CA MET A 71 4.74 -6.04 9.46
C MET A 71 3.94 -6.48 8.24
N ILE A 72 4.35 -6.02 7.05
CA ILE A 72 3.93 -6.60 5.77
C ILE A 72 5.13 -7.35 5.20
N LEU A 73 4.93 -8.62 4.89
CA LEU A 73 5.93 -9.57 4.43
C LEU A 73 5.60 -10.07 3.04
N ASP A 74 6.61 -10.44 2.27
CA ASP A 74 6.41 -11.19 1.03
C ASP A 74 6.04 -12.67 1.33
N ARG A 75 5.83 -13.48 0.29
CA ARG A 75 5.44 -14.88 0.44
C ARG A 75 6.44 -15.74 1.21
N ASP A 76 7.70 -15.36 1.21
CA ASP A 76 8.82 -16.07 1.86
C ASP A 76 9.18 -15.47 3.23
N GLY A 77 8.48 -14.43 3.68
CA GLY A 77 8.70 -13.76 4.97
C GLY A 77 9.72 -12.62 4.92
N LYS A 78 10.14 -12.16 3.74
CA LYS A 78 10.99 -10.98 3.62
C LYS A 78 10.17 -9.72 3.88
N VAL A 79 10.76 -8.78 4.60
CA VAL A 79 10.08 -7.56 5.03
C VAL A 79 9.85 -6.60 3.84
N LEU A 80 8.58 -6.23 3.62
CA LEU A 80 8.17 -5.22 2.66
C LEU A 80 7.82 -3.89 3.35
N ALA A 81 7.22 -3.94 4.55
CA ALA A 81 6.97 -2.77 5.39
C ALA A 81 7.10 -3.14 6.88
N ILE A 82 7.71 -2.24 7.65
CA ILE A 82 7.95 -2.41 9.08
C ILE A 82 7.76 -1.08 9.80
N SER A 83 7.40 -1.11 11.08
CA SER A 83 7.46 0.07 11.95
C SER A 83 8.76 0.09 12.74
N GLU A 84 9.41 1.23 12.77
CA GLU A 84 10.61 1.49 13.56
C GLU A 84 10.37 2.68 14.49
N VAL A 85 11.10 2.74 15.59
CA VAL A 85 11.06 3.88 16.51
C VAL A 85 11.92 5.00 15.94
N ALA A 86 11.32 6.17 15.74
CA ALA A 86 11.99 7.38 15.29
C ALA A 86 11.79 8.51 16.30
N LYS A 87 12.71 9.48 16.32
CA LYS A 87 12.60 10.66 17.19
C LYS A 87 11.82 11.76 16.50
N SER A 88 10.90 12.38 17.25
CA SER A 88 10.15 13.56 16.83
C SER A 88 10.46 14.73 17.75
N LEU A 89 10.54 15.93 17.18
CA LEU A 89 10.82 17.16 17.90
C LEU A 89 9.54 17.97 18.08
N TYR A 90 9.22 18.32 19.32
CA TYR A 90 8.18 19.30 19.62
C TYR A 90 8.71 20.42 20.48
N ALA A 91 8.03 21.54 20.45
CA ALA A 91 8.29 22.69 21.33
C ALA A 91 7.17 22.88 22.33
N ASP A 92 7.54 23.41 23.50
CA ASP A 92 6.68 24.06 24.45
C ASP A 92 6.97 25.58 24.40
N PRO A 93 6.22 26.36 23.58
CA PRO A 93 6.45 27.78 23.43
C PRO A 93 6.30 28.59 24.76
N THR A 94 5.46 28.12 25.70
CA THR A 94 5.28 28.79 26.98
C THR A 94 6.54 28.76 27.85
N MET A 95 7.31 27.67 27.79
CA MET A 95 8.61 27.54 28.45
C MET A 95 9.67 28.46 27.84
N MET A 96 9.59 28.72 26.54
CA MET A 96 10.51 29.60 25.83
C MET A 96 10.21 31.08 26.18
N GLN A 97 8.93 31.44 26.29
CA GLN A 97 8.47 32.81 26.63
C GLN A 97 8.63 33.14 28.11
N SER A 98 8.60 32.15 29.01
CA SER A 98 8.72 32.35 30.47
C SER A 98 10.16 32.44 30.99
N ASP A 99 11.16 32.48 30.10
CA ASP A 99 12.58 32.56 30.51
C ASP A 99 12.94 33.93 31.09
N THR A 100 12.72 34.08 32.38
CA THR A 100 13.01 35.31 33.13
C THR A 100 14.51 35.53 33.38
N ASP A 101 15.35 34.52 33.18
CA ASP A 101 16.79 34.58 33.45
C ASP A 101 17.61 35.17 32.29
N GLY A 102 16.99 35.47 31.15
CA GLY A 102 17.62 36.06 29.97
C GLY A 102 18.73 35.25 29.31
N LYS A 103 18.82 33.96 29.64
CA LYS A 103 19.82 33.01 29.07
C LYS A 103 19.28 32.17 27.95
N GLY A 104 17.98 32.09 27.75
CA GLY A 104 17.32 31.35 26.69
C GLY A 104 17.31 32.13 25.38
N LYS A 105 17.00 31.40 24.29
CA LYS A 105 16.85 31.97 22.96
C LYS A 105 15.42 32.47 22.75
N THR A 106 15.28 33.59 22.07
CA THR A 106 13.96 34.06 21.58
C THR A 106 13.46 33.12 20.48
N PRO A 107 12.12 33.09 20.21
CA PRO A 107 11.57 32.31 19.09
C PRO A 107 12.28 32.57 17.75
N ALA A 108 12.62 33.85 17.45
CA ALA A 108 13.32 34.22 16.21
C ALA A 108 14.74 33.67 16.15
N GLU A 109 15.53 33.81 17.26
CA GLU A 109 16.89 33.25 17.33
C GLU A 109 16.89 31.70 17.28
N ALA A 110 15.92 31.07 17.92
CA ALA A 110 15.76 29.62 17.88
C ALA A 110 15.40 29.15 16.46
N ALA A 111 14.50 29.86 15.78
CA ALA A 111 14.12 29.57 14.40
C ALA A 111 15.30 29.67 13.43
N GLU A 112 16.15 30.69 13.56
CA GLU A 112 17.38 30.83 12.77
C GLU A 112 18.34 29.65 12.96
N LEU A 113 18.53 29.20 14.21
CA LEU A 113 19.40 28.08 14.54
C LEU A 113 18.85 26.71 14.09
N LEU A 114 17.53 26.54 14.09
CA LEU A 114 16.87 25.28 13.77
C LEU A 114 16.56 25.11 12.27
N ALA A 115 16.36 26.21 11.53
CA ALA A 115 15.96 26.18 10.12
C ALA A 115 16.87 25.32 9.22
N PRO A 116 18.20 25.27 9.40
CA PRO A 116 19.06 24.40 8.58
C PRO A 116 18.79 22.89 8.76
N TYR A 117 18.16 22.50 9.85
CA TYR A 117 17.93 21.11 10.24
C TYR A 117 16.48 20.66 10.07
N LEU A 118 15.51 21.60 9.97
CA LEU A 118 14.10 21.28 9.90
C LEU A 118 13.58 21.31 8.45
N ARG A 119 12.49 20.59 8.18
CA ARG A 119 11.86 20.54 6.85
C ARG A 119 10.93 21.73 6.59
N ILE A 120 10.77 22.63 7.58
CA ILE A 120 9.90 23.81 7.53
C ILE A 120 10.73 25.09 7.44
N LYS A 121 10.15 26.14 6.89
CA LYS A 121 10.84 27.44 6.73
C LYS A 121 11.05 28.13 8.07
N GLN A 122 12.07 29.01 8.13
CA GLN A 122 12.40 29.78 9.33
C GLN A 122 11.20 30.56 9.88
N ASP A 123 10.47 31.25 9.00
CA ASP A 123 9.30 32.06 9.39
C ASP A 123 8.20 31.19 10.02
N GLU A 124 8.01 29.97 9.52
CA GLU A 124 7.05 29.02 10.07
C GLU A 124 7.52 28.45 11.41
N ILE A 125 8.82 28.22 11.58
CA ILE A 125 9.38 27.79 12.89
C ILE A 125 9.14 28.89 13.92
N GLU A 126 9.44 30.16 13.59
CA GLU A 126 9.25 31.31 14.48
C GLU A 126 7.76 31.48 14.86
N GLU A 127 6.85 31.37 13.89
CA GLU A 127 5.41 31.39 14.13
C GLU A 127 4.99 30.31 15.12
N ARG A 128 5.44 29.07 14.89
CA ARG A 128 5.12 27.93 15.76
C ARG A 128 5.65 28.11 17.18
N LEU A 129 6.89 28.62 17.34
CA LEU A 129 7.53 28.88 18.61
C LEU A 129 6.95 30.08 19.36
N SER A 130 6.19 30.96 18.68
CA SER A 130 5.55 32.13 19.24
C SER A 130 4.10 31.90 19.69
N ARG A 131 3.53 30.71 19.44
CA ARG A 131 2.15 30.38 19.82
C ARG A 131 1.96 30.32 21.34
N ASP A 132 0.78 30.69 21.81
CA ASP A 132 0.38 30.54 23.22
C ASP A 132 -0.16 29.11 23.43
N THR A 133 0.76 28.15 23.48
CA THR A 133 0.47 26.72 23.67
C THR A 133 1.68 26.02 24.30
N SER A 134 1.42 24.97 25.08
CA SER A 134 2.47 24.13 25.65
C SER A 134 2.97 23.02 24.73
N PHE A 135 2.40 22.90 23.52
CA PHE A 135 2.78 21.85 22.60
C PHE A 135 2.60 22.27 21.13
N VAL A 136 3.66 22.16 20.35
CA VAL A 136 3.64 22.31 18.90
C VAL A 136 4.71 21.43 18.23
N TRP A 137 4.32 20.66 17.23
CA TRP A 137 5.26 19.88 16.44
C TRP A 137 6.18 20.78 15.61
N LEU A 138 7.49 20.50 15.63
CA LEU A 138 8.46 21.12 14.73
C LEU A 138 8.92 20.16 13.63
N ASP A 139 9.22 18.92 13.97
CA ASP A 139 9.51 17.86 13.01
C ASP A 139 9.16 16.50 13.58
N ARG A 140 8.66 15.60 12.73
CA ARG A 140 8.23 14.26 13.15
C ARG A 140 9.03 13.19 12.46
N THR A 141 9.23 12.09 13.15
CA THR A 141 9.85 10.85 12.64
C THR A 141 11.14 11.09 11.86
N MET A 142 12.06 11.84 12.47
CA MET A 142 13.34 12.19 11.85
C MET A 142 14.35 11.03 11.87
N ASP A 143 15.28 11.06 10.92
CA ASP A 143 16.39 10.11 10.87
C ASP A 143 17.37 10.36 12.02
N ASP A 144 18.11 9.30 12.42
CA ASP A 144 19.00 9.36 13.58
C ASP A 144 20.12 10.41 13.42
N ASP A 145 20.71 10.55 12.25
CA ASP A 145 21.74 11.58 11.97
C ASP A 145 21.19 12.99 12.24
N LYS A 146 19.96 13.26 11.80
CA LYS A 146 19.28 14.53 12.02
C LYS A 146 18.97 14.76 13.50
N TYR A 147 18.50 13.71 14.19
CA TYR A 147 18.29 13.75 15.63
C TYR A 147 19.55 14.10 16.39
N GLN A 148 20.67 13.45 16.11
CA GLN A 148 21.96 13.70 16.78
C GLN A 148 22.44 15.14 16.53
N ALA A 149 22.34 15.63 15.29
CA ALA A 149 22.70 17.01 14.94
C ALA A 149 21.83 18.04 15.71
N LEU A 150 20.50 17.86 15.70
CA LEU A 150 19.59 18.75 16.43
C LEU A 150 19.81 18.70 17.94
N LYS A 151 20.00 17.52 18.51
CA LYS A 151 20.29 17.33 19.93
C LYS A 151 21.55 18.09 20.36
N SER A 152 22.62 18.03 19.54
CA SER A 152 23.85 18.79 19.80
C SER A 152 23.59 20.31 19.75
N VAL A 153 22.95 20.79 18.69
CA VAL A 153 22.65 22.23 18.54
C VAL A 153 21.77 22.75 19.69
N ILE A 154 20.72 22.02 20.07
CA ILE A 154 19.82 22.40 21.16
C ILE A 154 20.58 22.50 22.49
N ALA A 155 21.47 21.54 22.78
CA ALA A 155 22.29 21.52 23.97
C ALA A 155 23.34 22.65 23.98
N ASP A 156 24.11 22.81 22.89
CA ASP A 156 25.20 23.79 22.78
C ASP A 156 24.69 25.23 22.80
N LYS A 157 23.54 25.49 22.22
CA LYS A 157 22.93 26.83 22.13
C LYS A 157 21.94 27.11 23.26
N HIS A 158 21.75 26.15 24.18
CA HIS A 158 20.84 26.28 25.34
C HIS A 158 19.41 26.71 24.95
N ILE A 159 18.85 26.07 23.88
CA ILE A 159 17.48 26.34 23.42
C ILE A 159 16.51 25.62 24.35
N LYS A 160 15.79 26.39 25.18
CA LYS A 160 14.81 25.83 26.12
C LYS A 160 13.47 25.53 25.41
N GLY A 161 12.62 24.73 26.06
CA GLY A 161 11.29 24.42 25.58
C GLY A 161 11.23 23.41 24.41
N LEU A 162 12.37 22.85 23.98
CA LEU A 162 12.43 21.82 22.94
C LEU A 162 12.60 20.44 23.55
N ARG A 163 11.81 19.48 23.07
CA ARG A 163 11.86 18.10 23.58
C ARG A 163 11.73 17.09 22.43
N PHE A 164 12.40 15.95 22.60
CA PHE A 164 12.25 14.80 21.72
C PHE A 164 11.32 13.77 22.34
N VAL A 165 10.54 13.12 21.50
CA VAL A 165 9.65 12.01 21.86
C VAL A 165 9.81 10.89 20.83
N ASP A 166 9.65 9.66 21.29
CA ASP A 166 9.65 8.49 20.43
C ASP A 166 8.27 8.36 19.78
N GLU A 167 8.26 8.20 18.46
CA GLU A 167 7.09 7.89 17.66
C GLU A 167 7.37 6.70 16.74
N ASN A 168 6.34 5.94 16.42
CA ASN A 168 6.45 4.91 15.40
C ASN A 168 6.50 5.55 14.01
N ARG A 169 7.50 5.15 13.20
CA ARG A 169 7.62 5.51 11.79
C ARG A 169 7.42 4.27 10.94
N ARG A 170 6.51 4.33 9.99
CA ARG A 170 6.41 3.30 8.97
C ARG A 170 7.58 3.42 8.01
N TYR A 171 8.25 2.29 7.74
CA TYR A 171 9.42 2.23 6.88
C TYR A 171 9.29 1.10 5.86
N TYR A 172 9.63 1.42 4.61
CA TYR A 172 9.58 0.52 3.46
C TYR A 172 11.00 0.28 2.97
N PRO A 173 11.67 -0.80 3.42
CA PRO A 173 13.11 -1.01 3.21
C PRO A 173 13.48 -1.20 1.75
N ASN A 174 12.53 -1.59 0.91
CA ASN A 174 12.74 -1.81 -0.51
C ASN A 174 12.38 -0.59 -1.39
N GLY A 175 12.17 0.59 -0.77
CA GLY A 175 11.85 1.83 -1.48
C GLY A 175 10.60 1.69 -2.35
N THR A 176 10.73 1.86 -3.65
CA THR A 176 9.61 1.88 -4.61
C THR A 176 9.02 0.50 -4.93
N LEU A 177 9.59 -0.61 -4.41
CA LEU A 177 9.15 -1.97 -4.74
C LEU A 177 7.72 -2.21 -4.28
N ALA A 178 6.85 -2.62 -5.19
CA ALA A 178 5.42 -2.91 -4.96
C ALA A 178 4.63 -1.73 -4.32
N ALA A 179 5.08 -0.48 -4.52
CA ALA A 179 4.56 0.68 -3.80
C ALA A 179 3.04 0.84 -3.94
N GLN A 180 2.47 0.71 -5.14
CA GLN A 180 1.03 0.85 -5.35
C GLN A 180 0.22 -0.31 -4.75
N LEU A 181 0.82 -1.48 -4.59
CA LEU A 181 0.17 -2.62 -3.97
C LEU A 181 0.22 -2.54 -2.45
N ILE A 182 1.40 -2.25 -1.89
CA ILE A 182 1.57 -2.10 -0.44
C ILE A 182 0.81 -0.87 0.05
N GLY A 183 0.88 0.24 -0.69
CA GLY A 183 0.36 1.53 -0.27
C GLY A 183 1.30 2.26 0.67
N PHE A 184 0.76 3.18 1.45
CA PHE A 184 1.52 4.00 2.39
C PHE A 184 0.66 4.46 3.57
N VAL A 185 1.33 4.92 4.63
CA VAL A 185 0.73 5.37 5.88
C VAL A 185 0.91 6.87 6.02
N GLY A 186 -0.13 7.56 6.47
CA GLY A 186 -0.09 8.99 6.77
C GLY A 186 0.48 9.28 8.17
N ASP A 187 0.61 10.59 8.49
CA ASP A 187 1.21 11.08 9.74
C ASP A 187 0.56 10.57 11.02
N ASN A 188 -0.68 10.10 10.98
CA ASN A 188 -1.41 9.58 12.13
C ASN A 188 -1.47 8.05 12.17
N ASP A 189 -0.54 7.37 11.50
CA ASP A 189 -0.46 5.90 11.41
C ASP A 189 -1.71 5.24 10.80
N HIS A 190 -2.45 5.99 9.95
CA HIS A 190 -3.54 5.43 9.15
C HIS A 190 -3.06 5.05 7.76
N GLY A 191 -3.42 3.86 7.30
CA GLY A 191 -3.21 3.44 5.92
C GLY A 191 -4.03 4.30 4.96
N LEU A 192 -3.38 4.86 3.94
CA LEU A 192 -4.00 5.79 3.00
C LEU A 192 -4.27 5.16 1.63
N ASP A 193 -3.58 4.08 1.30
CA ASP A 193 -3.76 3.35 0.03
C ASP A 193 -3.26 1.90 0.17
N GLY A 194 -3.56 1.06 -0.83
CA GLY A 194 -3.08 -0.31 -0.95
C GLY A 194 -3.46 -1.22 0.24
N ILE A 195 -2.60 -2.20 0.52
CA ILE A 195 -2.76 -3.15 1.64
C ILE A 195 -2.75 -2.42 2.99
N GLU A 196 -1.95 -1.36 3.12
CA GLU A 196 -1.92 -0.53 4.33
C GLU A 196 -3.31 0.02 4.68
N MET A 197 -4.10 0.44 3.68
CA MET A 197 -5.46 0.94 3.88
C MET A 197 -6.46 -0.20 4.11
N VAL A 198 -6.38 -1.27 3.32
CA VAL A 198 -7.36 -2.38 3.38
C VAL A 198 -7.30 -3.12 4.71
N LEU A 199 -6.11 -3.25 5.29
CA LEU A 199 -5.88 -3.95 6.55
C LEU A 199 -5.59 -3.00 7.73
N ASP A 200 -5.95 -1.71 7.60
CA ASP A 200 -5.64 -0.71 8.65
C ASP A 200 -6.12 -1.15 10.03
N ASP A 201 -7.33 -1.67 10.13
CA ASP A 201 -7.93 -2.14 11.39
C ASP A 201 -7.25 -3.40 11.97
N ASP A 202 -6.63 -4.23 11.12
CA ASP A 202 -5.97 -5.47 11.55
C ASP A 202 -4.52 -5.25 11.98
N ILE A 203 -3.80 -4.33 11.33
CA ILE A 203 -2.35 -4.15 11.51
C ILE A 203 -1.95 -2.85 12.20
N ARG A 204 -2.88 -1.90 12.35
CA ARG A 204 -2.59 -0.64 13.05
C ARG A 204 -2.48 -0.88 14.54
N GLY A 205 -1.42 -0.33 15.14
CA GLY A 205 -1.15 -0.48 16.55
C GLY A 205 -2.19 0.17 17.45
N ASP A 206 -2.60 -0.54 18.51
CA ASP A 206 -3.50 -0.02 19.52
C ASP A 206 -2.87 1.14 20.28
N THR A 207 -3.68 2.18 20.57
CA THR A 207 -3.26 3.30 21.40
C THR A 207 -3.71 3.05 22.84
N GLN A 208 -2.75 2.79 23.73
CA GLN A 208 -2.99 2.69 25.16
C GLN A 208 -2.66 4.00 25.88
N LYS A 209 -3.53 4.42 26.80
CA LYS A 209 -3.23 5.53 27.71
C LYS A 209 -2.52 4.94 28.93
N LEU A 210 -1.25 5.27 29.07
CA LEU A 210 -0.48 4.91 30.25
C LEU A 210 -0.43 6.09 31.21
N ARG A 211 -0.91 5.88 32.44
CA ARG A 211 -0.79 6.85 33.51
C ARG A 211 0.56 6.63 34.20
N LEU A 212 1.49 7.54 34.02
CA LEU A 212 2.84 7.48 34.57
C LEU A 212 3.01 8.53 35.67
N THR A 213 3.66 8.14 36.78
CA THR A 213 4.10 9.10 37.80
C THR A 213 5.36 9.81 37.28
N THR A 214 5.32 11.12 37.20
CA THR A 214 6.39 11.97 36.68
C THR A 214 6.96 12.86 37.78
N ASP A 215 8.23 13.28 37.65
CA ASP A 215 8.82 14.33 38.49
C ASP A 215 8.30 15.73 38.09
N SER A 216 8.78 16.78 38.80
CA SER A 216 8.44 18.19 38.53
C SER A 216 8.83 18.67 37.13
N ASN A 217 9.63 17.90 36.38
CA ASN A 217 10.05 18.17 35.00
C ASN A 217 9.32 17.27 33.97
N ASN A 218 8.26 16.58 34.40
CA ASN A 218 7.51 15.63 33.58
C ASN A 218 8.35 14.39 33.13
N VAL A 219 9.40 14.03 33.87
CA VAL A 219 10.19 12.84 33.63
C VAL A 219 9.60 11.68 34.43
N PRO A 220 9.32 10.50 33.83
CA PRO A 220 8.82 9.35 34.56
C PRO A 220 9.76 8.92 35.69
N ILE A 221 9.20 8.76 36.90
CA ILE A 221 9.97 8.39 38.11
C ILE A 221 10.36 6.91 38.12
N PHE A 222 9.64 6.06 37.36
CA PHE A 222 9.93 4.63 37.27
C PHE A 222 9.83 4.13 35.83
N ASP A 223 10.98 3.76 35.27
CA ASP A 223 11.11 3.16 33.93
C ASP A 223 10.61 1.70 33.90
N SER A 224 10.54 1.04 35.07
CA SER A 224 10.16 -0.39 35.20
C SER A 224 8.68 -0.69 34.93
N ALA A 225 7.81 0.32 34.91
CA ALA A 225 6.41 0.15 34.53
C ALA A 225 6.21 0.12 33.00
N LEU A 226 7.12 0.75 32.25
CA LEU A 226 7.10 0.78 30.78
C LEU A 226 7.42 -0.57 30.15
N GLU A 227 8.35 -1.35 30.70
CA GLU A 227 8.69 -2.69 30.17
C GLU A 227 7.55 -3.72 30.33
N LYS A 228 6.65 -3.51 31.30
CA LYS A 228 5.51 -4.42 31.55
C LYS A 228 4.25 -4.10 30.78
N VAL A 229 4.21 -2.98 30.06
CA VAL A 229 3.00 -2.46 29.38
C VAL A 229 3.32 -2.04 27.95
N LEU A 230 4.40 -2.53 27.35
CA LEU A 230 4.53 -2.46 25.90
C LEU A 230 3.39 -3.31 25.32
N PRO A 231 2.49 -2.71 24.56
CA PRO A 231 1.44 -3.46 23.91
C PRO A 231 2.05 -4.58 23.10
N ASP A 232 1.37 -5.72 23.05
CA ASP A 232 1.77 -6.85 22.22
C ASP A 232 2.02 -6.35 20.77
N LYS A 233 2.94 -7.02 20.10
CA LYS A 233 3.14 -6.79 18.66
C LYS A 233 1.81 -6.94 17.96
N GLU A 234 1.57 -6.15 16.93
CA GLU A 234 0.36 -6.28 16.11
C GLU A 234 0.45 -7.45 15.14
N LYS A 235 -0.70 -7.85 14.58
CA LYS A 235 -0.77 -8.90 13.56
C LYS A 235 0.11 -8.54 12.36
N SER A 236 0.86 -9.50 11.86
CA SER A 236 1.66 -9.35 10.63
C SER A 236 0.91 -9.93 9.43
N VAL A 237 1.14 -9.35 8.26
CA VAL A 237 0.50 -9.79 7.01
C VAL A 237 1.55 -10.38 6.08
N ARG A 238 1.30 -11.59 5.60
CA ARG A 238 2.10 -12.21 4.55
C ARG A 238 1.35 -12.14 3.22
N LEU A 239 1.97 -11.54 2.21
CA LEU A 239 1.41 -11.42 0.87
C LEU A 239 1.74 -12.65 0.01
N THR A 240 1.03 -12.79 -1.12
CA THR A 240 1.38 -13.78 -2.17
C THR A 240 2.54 -13.31 -3.04
N ILE A 241 2.90 -12.02 -2.96
CA ILE A 241 3.97 -11.40 -3.73
C ILE A 241 5.31 -12.09 -3.46
N ASP A 242 6.00 -12.44 -4.53
CA ASP A 242 7.41 -12.83 -4.50
C ASP A 242 8.26 -11.60 -4.80
N SER A 243 9.04 -11.14 -3.85
CA SER A 243 9.84 -9.91 -4.00
C SER A 243 10.85 -9.98 -5.14
N THR A 244 11.32 -11.17 -5.50
CA THR A 244 12.24 -11.36 -6.63
C THR A 244 11.50 -11.25 -7.96
N ILE A 245 10.33 -11.89 -8.09
CA ILE A 245 9.47 -11.80 -9.29
C ILE A 245 8.94 -10.37 -9.44
N GLN A 246 8.57 -9.71 -8.34
CA GLN A 246 8.16 -8.31 -8.33
C GLN A 246 9.27 -7.39 -8.84
N TYR A 247 10.50 -7.59 -8.37
CA TYR A 247 11.65 -6.83 -8.84
C TYR A 247 11.91 -7.04 -10.35
N ILE A 248 11.78 -8.28 -10.84
CA ILE A 248 11.92 -8.59 -12.27
C ILE A 248 10.84 -7.86 -13.08
N ALA A 249 9.59 -7.86 -12.60
CA ALA A 249 8.49 -7.16 -13.25
C ALA A 249 8.72 -5.64 -13.30
N GLU A 250 9.17 -5.04 -12.19
CA GLU A 250 9.45 -3.61 -12.13
C GLU A 250 10.61 -3.20 -13.02
N LYS A 251 11.66 -4.00 -13.08
CA LYS A 251 12.77 -3.79 -14.00
C LYS A 251 12.31 -3.85 -15.47
N GLY A 252 11.41 -4.78 -15.79
CA GLY A 252 10.78 -4.83 -17.11
C GLY A 252 10.01 -3.55 -17.44
N LEU A 253 9.27 -3.00 -16.46
CA LEU A 253 8.60 -1.71 -16.63
C LEU A 253 9.58 -0.54 -16.79
N ASP A 254 10.68 -0.51 -16.05
CA ASP A 254 11.69 0.53 -16.18
C ASP A 254 12.33 0.53 -17.59
N ASP A 255 12.56 -0.65 -18.15
CA ASP A 255 13.03 -0.81 -19.52
C ASP A 255 11.99 -0.28 -20.53
N ILE A 256 10.70 -0.56 -20.34
CA ILE A 256 9.60 0.01 -21.13
C ILE A 256 9.59 1.53 -21.04
N MET A 257 9.62 2.08 -19.82
CA MET A 257 9.60 3.54 -19.60
C MET A 257 10.78 4.23 -20.26
N LYS A 258 11.96 3.63 -20.19
CA LYS A 258 13.18 4.16 -20.80
C LYS A 258 13.15 4.13 -22.32
N ASN A 259 12.74 2.99 -22.89
CA ASN A 259 12.87 2.73 -24.33
C ASN A 259 11.68 3.29 -25.14
N ASN A 260 10.48 3.25 -24.57
CA ASN A 260 9.23 3.57 -25.27
C ASN A 260 8.54 4.84 -24.75
N LYS A 261 8.97 5.39 -23.61
CA LYS A 261 8.46 6.64 -22.98
C LYS A 261 6.93 6.70 -23.00
N PRO A 262 6.22 5.69 -22.48
CA PRO A 262 4.76 5.69 -22.44
C PRO A 262 4.25 6.65 -21.35
N GLU A 263 2.95 6.97 -21.38
CA GLU A 263 2.30 7.68 -20.28
C GLU A 263 2.16 6.81 -19.04
N GLY A 264 2.05 5.50 -19.23
CA GLY A 264 2.01 4.53 -18.15
C GLY A 264 2.20 3.10 -18.65
N ALA A 265 2.49 2.21 -17.72
CA ALA A 265 2.56 0.78 -18.00
C ALA A 265 2.23 -0.04 -16.75
N ALA A 266 1.77 -1.28 -16.96
CA ALA A 266 1.50 -2.22 -15.89
C ALA A 266 1.94 -3.64 -16.26
N ILE A 267 2.41 -4.39 -15.27
CA ILE A 267 2.71 -5.82 -15.37
C ILE A 267 2.03 -6.54 -14.22
N ILE A 268 1.34 -7.64 -14.52
CA ILE A 268 0.78 -8.55 -13.54
C ILE A 268 1.28 -9.96 -13.82
N ILE A 269 1.67 -10.67 -12.78
CA ILE A 269 2.05 -12.09 -12.84
C ILE A 269 1.21 -12.83 -11.81
N MET A 270 0.46 -13.85 -12.25
CA MET A 270 -0.42 -14.66 -11.42
C MET A 270 -0.10 -16.15 -11.60
N ASN A 271 -0.21 -16.91 -10.52
CA ASN A 271 -0.23 -18.37 -10.60
C ASN A 271 -1.64 -18.83 -11.04
N PRO A 272 -1.79 -19.45 -12.23
CA PRO A 272 -3.11 -19.81 -12.72
C PRO A 272 -3.82 -20.92 -11.91
N LYS A 273 -3.06 -21.76 -11.20
CA LYS A 273 -3.60 -22.88 -10.41
C LYS A 273 -4.17 -22.45 -9.07
N THR A 274 -3.65 -21.37 -8.51
CA THR A 274 -4.05 -20.91 -7.17
C THR A 274 -4.77 -19.58 -7.17
N GLY A 275 -4.52 -18.70 -8.15
CA GLY A 275 -4.98 -17.31 -8.17
C GLY A 275 -4.04 -16.36 -7.41
N GLU A 276 -2.94 -16.85 -6.82
CA GLU A 276 -1.94 -16.00 -6.16
C GLU A 276 -1.34 -14.98 -7.12
N ILE A 277 -1.41 -13.70 -6.76
CA ILE A 277 -0.67 -12.65 -7.47
C ILE A 277 0.78 -12.68 -7.00
N LEU A 278 1.68 -13.06 -7.89
CA LEU A 278 3.12 -13.17 -7.59
C LEU A 278 3.85 -11.85 -7.78
N ALA A 279 3.38 -11.01 -8.71
CA ALA A 279 3.85 -9.64 -8.90
C ALA A 279 2.74 -8.78 -9.49
N MET A 280 2.71 -7.51 -9.07
CA MET A 280 1.82 -6.47 -9.59
C MET A 280 2.55 -5.14 -9.55
N ALA A 281 2.91 -4.62 -10.71
CA ALA A 281 3.73 -3.42 -10.84
C ALA A 281 3.10 -2.41 -11.79
N SER A 282 3.25 -1.12 -11.51
CA SER A 282 2.75 -0.01 -12.32
C SER A 282 3.81 1.07 -12.49
N ARG A 283 3.72 1.84 -13.60
CA ARG A 283 4.52 3.05 -13.83
C ARG A 283 3.60 4.18 -14.32
N PRO A 284 3.88 5.45 -13.90
CA PRO A 284 4.91 5.86 -12.94
C PRO A 284 4.68 5.25 -11.56
N ASN A 285 5.72 5.17 -10.71
CA ASN A 285 5.64 4.75 -9.31
C ASN A 285 6.16 5.84 -8.37
N PHE A 286 6.16 5.55 -7.05
CA PHE A 286 6.58 6.48 -6.01
C PHE A 286 7.34 5.73 -4.90
N ASP A 287 8.06 6.47 -4.07
CA ASP A 287 8.63 5.94 -2.83
C ASP A 287 7.64 6.16 -1.68
N PRO A 288 7.11 5.10 -1.04
CA PRO A 288 6.23 5.23 0.11
C PRO A 288 6.86 5.95 1.31
N ASN A 289 8.19 5.93 1.42
CA ASN A 289 8.90 6.67 2.47
C ASN A 289 8.85 8.19 2.25
N ASP A 290 8.58 8.66 1.02
CA ASP A 290 8.52 10.08 0.66
C ASP A 290 7.30 10.39 -0.24
N TYR A 291 6.16 9.81 0.10
CA TYR A 291 4.94 9.87 -0.71
C TYR A 291 4.50 11.30 -1.04
N GLY A 292 4.72 12.27 -0.16
CA GLY A 292 4.31 13.66 -0.34
C GLY A 292 4.91 14.37 -1.56
N LYS A 293 5.99 13.84 -2.15
CA LYS A 293 6.63 14.40 -3.36
C LYS A 293 6.12 13.80 -4.67
N ALA A 294 5.35 12.71 -4.60
CA ALA A 294 4.92 11.99 -5.78
C ALA A 294 3.80 12.70 -6.55
N ASN A 295 3.78 12.51 -7.86
CA ASN A 295 2.64 12.91 -8.69
C ASN A 295 1.43 11.99 -8.39
N LYS A 296 0.22 12.53 -8.46
CA LYS A 296 -1.03 11.78 -8.25
C LYS A 296 -1.18 10.55 -9.15
N GLU A 297 -0.66 10.59 -10.38
CA GLU A 297 -0.68 9.46 -11.30
C GLU A 297 0.21 8.29 -10.82
N ALA A 298 1.22 8.57 -10.00
CA ALA A 298 2.12 7.56 -9.47
C ALA A 298 1.48 6.66 -8.40
N TYR A 299 0.43 7.14 -7.70
CA TYR A 299 -0.29 6.33 -6.70
C TYR A 299 -1.19 5.27 -7.34
N LYS A 300 -1.63 5.50 -8.59
CA LYS A 300 -2.59 4.60 -9.24
C LYS A 300 -2.01 3.21 -9.46
N ASN A 301 -2.64 2.20 -8.88
CA ASN A 301 -2.40 0.83 -9.26
C ASN A 301 -3.11 0.53 -10.59
N ARG A 302 -2.42 0.81 -11.71
CA ARG A 302 -2.97 0.69 -13.06
C ARG A 302 -3.44 -0.72 -13.40
N ALA A 303 -2.93 -1.72 -12.70
CA ALA A 303 -3.34 -3.11 -12.87
C ALA A 303 -4.80 -3.37 -12.46
N VAL A 304 -5.30 -2.58 -11.52
CA VAL A 304 -6.60 -2.77 -10.86
C VAL A 304 -7.61 -1.69 -11.24
N VAL A 305 -7.14 -0.43 -11.37
CA VAL A 305 -8.06 0.71 -11.56
C VAL A 305 -8.24 1.13 -13.02
N ASN A 306 -7.24 0.91 -13.89
CA ASN A 306 -7.31 1.39 -15.26
C ASN A 306 -8.17 0.47 -16.14
N LEU A 307 -9.05 1.10 -16.91
CA LEU A 307 -9.84 0.44 -17.94
C LEU A 307 -9.22 0.71 -19.31
N TYR A 308 -9.17 -0.33 -20.15
CA TYR A 308 -8.69 -0.21 -21.52
C TYR A 308 -9.41 -1.20 -22.46
N GLU A 309 -9.42 -0.93 -23.74
CA GLU A 309 -9.86 -1.88 -24.75
C GLU A 309 -8.76 -2.92 -24.99
N PRO A 310 -9.03 -4.24 -24.78
CA PRO A 310 -7.98 -5.25 -24.83
C PRO A 310 -7.48 -5.53 -26.27
N GLY A 311 -8.26 -5.16 -27.28
CA GLY A 311 -7.95 -5.42 -28.68
C GLY A 311 -7.67 -6.90 -28.95
N SER A 312 -6.66 -7.18 -29.77
CA SER A 312 -6.36 -8.54 -30.22
C SER A 312 -6.00 -9.53 -29.12
N THR A 313 -5.67 -9.09 -27.89
CA THR A 313 -5.51 -10.01 -26.76
C THR A 313 -6.83 -10.65 -26.32
N PHE A 314 -7.98 -10.06 -26.68
CA PHE A 314 -9.29 -10.63 -26.37
C PHE A 314 -9.72 -11.76 -27.33
N LYS A 315 -9.14 -11.83 -28.54
CA LYS A 315 -9.54 -12.80 -29.58
C LYS A 315 -9.49 -14.27 -29.14
N PRO A 316 -8.45 -14.76 -28.42
CA PRO A 316 -8.44 -16.14 -27.95
C PRO A 316 -9.62 -16.48 -27.04
N LEU A 317 -10.07 -15.54 -26.19
CA LEU A 317 -11.22 -15.73 -25.30
C LEU A 317 -12.54 -15.82 -26.10
N MET A 318 -12.71 -14.97 -27.10
CA MET A 318 -13.91 -15.02 -27.99
C MET A 318 -13.91 -16.24 -28.92
N ALA A 319 -12.74 -16.66 -29.38
CA ALA A 319 -12.60 -17.90 -30.14
C ALA A 319 -12.90 -19.14 -29.29
N SER A 320 -12.46 -19.14 -28.02
CA SER A 320 -12.80 -20.22 -27.08
C SER A 320 -14.30 -20.29 -26.82
N ALA A 321 -14.97 -19.14 -26.71
CA ALA A 321 -16.42 -19.06 -26.56
C ALA A 321 -17.14 -19.70 -27.78
N ALA A 322 -16.68 -19.41 -29.00
CA ALA A 322 -17.25 -19.98 -30.23
C ALA A 322 -17.03 -21.49 -30.34
N LEU A 323 -15.86 -22.00 -29.93
CA LEU A 323 -15.57 -23.42 -29.88
C LEU A 323 -16.44 -24.13 -28.84
N ASP A 324 -16.48 -23.61 -27.60
CA ASP A 324 -17.21 -24.24 -26.49
C ASP A 324 -18.72 -24.23 -26.70
N ALA A 325 -19.26 -23.16 -27.34
CA ALA A 325 -20.65 -23.08 -27.77
C ALA A 325 -20.96 -23.95 -29.00
N GLY A 326 -19.97 -24.58 -29.65
CA GLY A 326 -20.15 -25.39 -30.84
C GLY A 326 -20.55 -24.63 -32.11
N THR A 327 -20.41 -23.30 -32.10
CA THR A 327 -20.76 -22.42 -33.25
C THR A 327 -19.63 -22.35 -34.27
N TRP A 328 -18.39 -22.67 -33.85
CA TRP A 328 -17.23 -22.79 -34.73
C TRP A 328 -16.44 -24.06 -34.44
N THR A 329 -15.60 -24.50 -35.40
CA THR A 329 -14.72 -25.64 -35.23
C THR A 329 -13.32 -25.34 -35.74
N GLU A 330 -12.30 -26.10 -35.29
CA GLU A 330 -10.92 -25.94 -35.74
C GLU A 330 -10.75 -26.11 -37.25
N SER A 331 -11.53 -27.05 -37.85
CA SER A 331 -11.48 -27.38 -39.28
C SER A 331 -12.26 -26.43 -40.19
N LYS A 332 -13.14 -25.60 -39.60
CA LYS A 332 -13.92 -24.62 -40.38
C LYS A 332 -13.02 -23.53 -40.93
N THR A 333 -13.15 -23.25 -42.21
CA THR A 333 -12.34 -22.26 -42.92
C THR A 333 -13.11 -21.00 -43.20
N TYR A 334 -12.39 -19.88 -43.31
CA TYR A 334 -12.89 -18.58 -43.71
C TYR A 334 -12.05 -18.05 -44.88
N LYS A 335 -12.70 -17.39 -45.85
CA LYS A 335 -12.00 -16.72 -46.97
C LYS A 335 -11.72 -15.27 -46.58
N ASP A 336 -10.51 -15.00 -46.16
CA ASP A 336 -10.04 -13.66 -45.83
C ASP A 336 -9.62 -12.89 -47.08
N VAL A 337 -10.25 -11.75 -47.31
CA VAL A 337 -9.98 -10.84 -48.42
C VAL A 337 -9.40 -9.48 -47.96
N GLY A 338 -9.04 -9.36 -46.64
CA GLY A 338 -8.44 -8.19 -46.06
C GLY A 338 -9.43 -7.23 -45.38
N TYR A 339 -10.71 -7.30 -45.73
CA TYR A 339 -11.76 -6.47 -45.14
C TYR A 339 -13.10 -7.22 -45.09
N VAL A 340 -14.01 -6.74 -44.23
CA VAL A 340 -15.38 -7.23 -44.15
C VAL A 340 -16.34 -6.08 -43.89
N GLN A 341 -17.45 -6.04 -44.64
CA GLN A 341 -18.56 -5.10 -44.45
C GLN A 341 -19.49 -5.64 -43.35
N VAL A 342 -19.71 -4.84 -42.31
CA VAL A 342 -20.71 -5.11 -41.25
C VAL A 342 -21.61 -3.88 -41.14
N ASP A 343 -22.87 -4.09 -41.49
CA ASP A 343 -23.86 -3.00 -41.62
C ASP A 343 -23.30 -1.84 -42.50
N ASP A 344 -23.13 -0.64 -41.94
CA ASP A 344 -22.62 0.55 -42.62
C ASP A 344 -21.09 0.75 -42.46
N ARG A 345 -20.39 -0.15 -41.77
CA ARG A 345 -18.95 -0.04 -41.44
C ARG A 345 -18.12 -1.12 -42.14
N VAL A 346 -16.87 -0.75 -42.46
CA VAL A 346 -15.85 -1.66 -42.94
C VAL A 346 -14.84 -1.93 -41.80
N ILE A 347 -14.57 -3.19 -41.54
CA ILE A 347 -13.52 -3.63 -40.62
C ILE A 347 -12.42 -4.30 -41.45
N SER A 348 -11.19 -3.77 -41.36
CA SER A 348 -10.01 -4.29 -42.08
C SER A 348 -9.07 -5.05 -41.16
N ASN A 349 -8.22 -5.88 -41.78
CA ASN A 349 -7.03 -6.39 -41.13
C ASN A 349 -6.05 -5.26 -40.86
N TRP A 350 -5.09 -5.49 -39.96
CA TRP A 350 -4.13 -4.47 -39.52
C TRP A 350 -3.19 -3.96 -40.64
N ASP A 351 -3.02 -4.71 -41.73
CA ASP A 351 -2.20 -4.42 -42.90
C ASP A 351 -3.03 -4.25 -44.19
N ASP A 352 -4.35 -4.20 -44.07
CA ASP A 352 -5.33 -4.11 -45.17
C ASP A 352 -5.21 -5.25 -46.22
N SER A 353 -4.47 -6.33 -45.90
CA SER A 353 -4.25 -7.45 -46.81
C SER A 353 -5.08 -8.67 -46.42
N GLY A 354 -5.40 -9.53 -47.40
CA GLY A 354 -6.10 -10.78 -47.20
C GLY A 354 -5.17 -12.00 -47.34
N MET A 355 -5.37 -12.98 -46.46
CA MET A 355 -4.55 -14.20 -46.44
C MET A 355 -5.19 -15.37 -47.22
N GLY A 356 -6.34 -15.15 -47.89
CA GLY A 356 -7.02 -16.21 -48.61
C GLY A 356 -7.82 -17.13 -47.70
N THR A 357 -7.77 -18.46 -47.93
CA THR A 357 -8.50 -19.43 -47.11
C THR A 357 -7.72 -19.76 -45.84
N VAL A 358 -8.28 -19.41 -44.68
CA VAL A 358 -7.65 -19.56 -43.36
C VAL A 358 -8.52 -20.39 -42.41
N THR A 359 -7.87 -21.13 -41.50
CA THR A 359 -8.49 -21.86 -40.40
C THR A 359 -8.50 -21.03 -39.12
N LEU A 360 -9.14 -21.49 -38.04
CA LEU A 360 -9.11 -20.85 -36.72
C LEU A 360 -7.65 -20.63 -36.25
N LYS A 361 -6.77 -21.58 -36.51
CA LYS A 361 -5.36 -21.50 -36.16
C LYS A 361 -4.68 -20.31 -36.83
N GLU A 362 -4.84 -20.12 -38.14
CA GLU A 362 -4.28 -18.97 -38.86
C GLU A 362 -4.93 -17.65 -38.42
N ILE A 363 -6.26 -17.64 -38.18
CA ILE A 363 -6.97 -16.45 -37.71
C ILE A 363 -6.37 -15.93 -36.41
N LEU A 364 -6.13 -16.76 -35.41
CA LEU A 364 -5.54 -16.38 -34.14
C LEU A 364 -4.05 -16.09 -34.24
N LYS A 365 -3.29 -16.98 -34.94
CA LYS A 365 -1.84 -16.89 -35.11
C LYS A 365 -1.39 -15.59 -35.78
N PHE A 366 -2.11 -15.14 -36.82
CA PHE A 366 -1.82 -13.90 -37.56
C PHE A 366 -2.73 -12.75 -37.16
N SER A 367 -3.55 -12.97 -36.14
CA SER A 367 -4.44 -11.93 -35.57
C SER A 367 -5.40 -11.32 -36.60
N ILE A 368 -5.98 -12.14 -37.49
CA ILE A 368 -6.85 -11.73 -38.60
C ILE A 368 -8.17 -11.16 -38.05
N ASN A 369 -8.43 -9.87 -38.23
CA ASN A 369 -9.63 -9.21 -37.74
C ASN A 369 -10.89 -9.74 -38.43
N THR A 370 -10.86 -9.82 -39.76
CA THR A 370 -12.00 -10.26 -40.57
C THR A 370 -12.46 -11.67 -40.23
N GLY A 371 -11.49 -12.57 -39.92
CA GLY A 371 -11.78 -13.92 -39.47
C GLY A 371 -12.47 -13.94 -38.11
N MET A 372 -12.01 -13.13 -37.16
CA MET A 372 -12.67 -13.01 -35.85
C MET A 372 -14.07 -12.38 -35.94
N VAL A 373 -14.26 -11.40 -36.81
CA VAL A 373 -15.60 -10.85 -37.10
C VAL A 373 -16.53 -11.94 -37.63
N ALA A 374 -16.08 -12.78 -38.57
CA ALA A 374 -16.89 -13.89 -39.09
C ALA A 374 -17.24 -14.90 -37.98
N ILE A 375 -16.29 -15.25 -37.11
CA ILE A 375 -16.51 -16.10 -35.93
C ILE A 375 -17.55 -15.45 -35.02
N GLY A 376 -17.38 -14.16 -34.70
CA GLY A 376 -18.26 -13.42 -33.80
C GLY A 376 -19.70 -13.34 -34.31
N LEU A 377 -19.90 -12.95 -35.57
CA LEU A 377 -21.21 -12.88 -36.18
C LEU A 377 -21.90 -14.25 -36.30
N ASN A 378 -21.13 -15.33 -36.57
CA ASN A 378 -21.65 -16.68 -36.59
C ASN A 378 -22.05 -17.20 -35.20
N THR A 379 -21.37 -16.76 -34.15
CA THR A 379 -21.65 -17.13 -32.76
C THR A 379 -22.82 -16.30 -32.19
N GLY A 380 -22.89 -15.02 -32.53
CA GLY A 380 -23.89 -14.09 -32.06
C GLY A 380 -23.49 -13.36 -30.78
N GLY A 381 -23.85 -12.09 -30.70
CA GLY A 381 -23.44 -11.19 -29.62
C GLY A 381 -23.87 -11.64 -28.24
N LYS A 382 -25.08 -12.18 -28.10
CA LYS A 382 -25.60 -12.68 -26.82
C LYS A 382 -24.75 -13.82 -26.23
N ILE A 383 -24.30 -14.76 -27.08
CA ILE A 383 -23.45 -15.86 -26.64
C ILE A 383 -22.06 -15.31 -26.25
N LEU A 384 -21.46 -14.46 -27.10
CA LEU A 384 -20.14 -13.87 -26.79
C LEU A 384 -20.15 -13.09 -25.48
N THR A 385 -21.18 -12.26 -25.23
CA THR A 385 -21.30 -11.51 -23.98
C THR A 385 -21.45 -12.43 -22.77
N SER A 386 -22.28 -13.49 -22.89
CA SER A 386 -22.43 -14.50 -21.82
C SER A 386 -21.11 -15.18 -21.48
N TYR A 387 -20.27 -15.49 -22.46
CA TYR A 387 -18.93 -16.04 -22.20
C TYR A 387 -17.97 -15.00 -21.61
N ALA A 388 -18.03 -13.74 -22.04
CA ALA A 388 -17.27 -12.68 -21.40
C ALA A 388 -17.62 -12.53 -19.91
N GLU A 389 -18.91 -12.60 -19.56
CA GLU A 389 -19.37 -12.62 -18.17
C GLU A 389 -18.86 -13.87 -17.40
N LYS A 390 -18.85 -15.04 -18.02
CA LYS A 390 -18.28 -16.27 -17.42
C LYS A 390 -16.77 -16.10 -17.16
N TYR A 391 -16.06 -15.40 -18.03
CA TYR A 391 -14.65 -15.03 -17.82
C TYR A 391 -14.43 -13.93 -16.79
N GLY A 392 -15.50 -13.41 -16.17
CA GLY A 392 -15.42 -12.42 -15.09
C GLY A 392 -15.38 -10.97 -15.55
N PHE A 393 -15.54 -10.68 -16.85
CA PHE A 393 -15.61 -9.30 -17.33
C PHE A 393 -16.93 -8.62 -16.94
N GLY A 394 -16.91 -7.30 -16.77
CA GLY A 394 -18.07 -6.50 -16.37
C GLY A 394 -18.38 -6.54 -14.87
N LYS A 395 -17.52 -7.12 -14.04
CA LYS A 395 -17.62 -7.14 -12.59
C LYS A 395 -16.24 -7.17 -11.94
N GLN A 396 -16.15 -6.76 -10.69
CA GLN A 396 -14.93 -6.82 -9.90
C GLN A 396 -14.49 -8.28 -9.69
N THR A 397 -13.18 -8.54 -9.67
CA THR A 397 -12.62 -9.86 -9.35
C THR A 397 -12.71 -10.17 -7.86
N GLY A 398 -12.83 -9.10 -7.04
CA GLY A 398 -12.87 -9.18 -5.59
C GLY A 398 -11.48 -9.39 -4.96
N ILE A 399 -10.44 -8.89 -5.60
CA ILE A 399 -9.09 -8.81 -5.03
C ILE A 399 -9.09 -7.84 -3.83
N GLU A 400 -8.25 -8.10 -2.85
CA GLU A 400 -8.15 -7.28 -1.63
C GLU A 400 -7.32 -6.00 -1.87
N LEU A 401 -7.74 -5.19 -2.84
CA LEU A 401 -7.11 -3.90 -3.17
C LEU A 401 -8.17 -2.83 -3.42
N PRO A 402 -7.90 -1.56 -3.07
CA PRO A 402 -8.87 -0.49 -3.25
C PRO A 402 -9.02 -0.07 -4.71
N GLY A 403 -10.21 0.45 -5.05
CA GLY A 403 -10.45 1.12 -6.34
C GLY A 403 -10.55 0.19 -7.54
N GLU A 404 -10.84 -1.09 -7.34
CA GLU A 404 -10.96 -2.05 -8.44
C GLU A 404 -12.06 -1.63 -9.43
N GLY A 405 -11.70 -1.56 -10.73
CA GLY A 405 -12.60 -1.27 -11.83
C GLY A 405 -13.46 -2.49 -12.19
N GLU A 406 -14.73 -2.25 -12.52
CA GLU A 406 -15.67 -3.31 -12.94
C GLU A 406 -15.53 -3.68 -14.42
N GLY A 407 -14.96 -2.77 -15.24
CA GLY A 407 -15.01 -2.91 -16.69
C GLY A 407 -16.35 -2.48 -17.29
N ILE A 408 -16.44 -2.54 -18.62
CA ILE A 408 -17.66 -2.19 -19.36
C ILE A 408 -17.88 -3.28 -20.42
N LEU A 409 -19.04 -3.93 -20.36
CA LEU A 409 -19.52 -4.84 -21.38
C LEU A 409 -20.79 -4.29 -22.04
N PHE A 410 -21.06 -4.72 -23.27
CA PHE A 410 -22.32 -4.48 -23.91
C PHE A 410 -23.48 -5.21 -23.19
N ASN A 411 -24.65 -4.59 -23.19
CA ASN A 411 -25.87 -5.28 -22.78
C ASN A 411 -26.19 -6.40 -23.78
N PRO A 412 -26.31 -7.67 -23.35
CA PRO A 412 -26.56 -8.80 -24.24
C PRO A 412 -27.85 -8.67 -25.09
N ASP A 413 -28.86 -7.97 -24.58
CA ASP A 413 -30.15 -7.78 -25.28
C ASP A 413 -30.14 -6.62 -26.30
N GLU A 414 -29.07 -5.79 -26.29
CA GLU A 414 -28.89 -4.63 -27.17
C GLU A 414 -27.77 -4.82 -28.21
N MET A 415 -27.26 -6.05 -28.34
CA MET A 415 -26.14 -6.35 -29.24
C MET A 415 -26.53 -6.22 -30.71
N SER A 416 -25.95 -5.22 -31.38
CA SER A 416 -26.02 -5.09 -32.85
C SER A 416 -24.95 -5.97 -33.53
N ASN A 417 -25.02 -6.13 -34.85
CA ASN A 417 -23.99 -6.81 -35.63
C ASN A 417 -22.64 -6.11 -35.49
N ILE A 418 -22.62 -4.77 -35.50
CA ILE A 418 -21.36 -4.02 -35.35
C ILE A 418 -20.76 -4.19 -33.93
N ASN A 419 -21.61 -4.17 -32.87
CA ASN A 419 -21.14 -4.43 -31.50
C ASN A 419 -20.58 -5.83 -31.36
N THR A 420 -21.21 -6.82 -31.97
CA THR A 420 -20.77 -8.22 -32.02
C THR A 420 -19.41 -8.34 -32.72
N ALA A 421 -19.27 -7.69 -33.88
CA ALA A 421 -18.05 -7.68 -34.67
C ALA A 421 -16.88 -7.00 -33.93
N THR A 422 -17.12 -5.83 -33.31
CA THR A 422 -16.09 -5.10 -32.56
C THR A 422 -15.68 -5.86 -31.30
N MET A 423 -16.63 -6.43 -30.55
CA MET A 423 -16.34 -7.25 -29.37
C MET A 423 -15.50 -8.48 -29.72
N ALA A 424 -15.75 -9.12 -30.86
CA ALA A 424 -14.97 -10.28 -31.29
C ALA A 424 -13.48 -9.97 -31.53
N ILE A 425 -13.14 -8.70 -31.78
CA ILE A 425 -11.76 -8.22 -31.93
C ILE A 425 -11.24 -7.44 -30.70
N GLY A 426 -12.04 -7.39 -29.62
CA GLY A 426 -11.69 -6.74 -28.35
C GLY A 426 -11.83 -5.21 -28.35
N GLN A 427 -12.77 -4.67 -29.14
CA GLN A 427 -13.11 -3.26 -29.18
C GLN A 427 -14.55 -3.03 -28.73
N GLY A 428 -14.86 -1.80 -28.27
CA GLY A 428 -16.17 -1.44 -27.75
C GLY A 428 -16.47 -1.97 -26.35
N ILE A 429 -15.53 -2.61 -25.71
CA ILE A 429 -15.55 -3.07 -24.32
C ILE A 429 -14.39 -2.46 -23.56
N ALA A 430 -14.50 -2.34 -22.24
CA ALA A 430 -13.39 -1.90 -21.41
C ALA A 430 -13.17 -2.90 -20.28
N VAL A 431 -11.89 -3.27 -20.04
CA VAL A 431 -11.50 -4.27 -19.07
C VAL A 431 -10.34 -3.77 -18.20
N THR A 432 -10.19 -4.30 -16.99
CA THR A 432 -8.97 -4.08 -16.22
C THR A 432 -7.88 -5.06 -16.64
N PRO A 433 -6.59 -4.72 -16.49
CA PRO A 433 -5.51 -5.68 -16.65
C PRO A 433 -5.66 -6.91 -15.76
N LEU A 434 -6.17 -6.76 -14.55
CA LEU A 434 -6.41 -7.87 -13.62
C LEU A 434 -7.48 -8.84 -14.15
N GLN A 435 -8.59 -8.35 -14.70
CA GLN A 435 -9.62 -9.19 -15.32
C GLN A 435 -9.04 -10.01 -16.48
N MET A 436 -8.17 -9.43 -17.29
CA MET A 436 -7.48 -10.14 -18.37
C MET A 436 -6.59 -11.27 -17.85
N VAL A 437 -5.80 -11.01 -16.80
CA VAL A 437 -4.95 -12.05 -16.18
C VAL A 437 -5.80 -13.19 -15.60
N GLN A 438 -6.91 -12.87 -14.92
CA GLN A 438 -7.83 -13.87 -14.40
C GLN A 438 -8.44 -14.73 -15.51
N ALA A 439 -8.91 -14.11 -16.60
CA ALA A 439 -9.50 -14.81 -17.74
C ALA A 439 -8.48 -15.73 -18.44
N PHE A 440 -7.25 -15.28 -18.66
CA PHE A 440 -6.18 -16.11 -19.20
C PHE A 440 -5.67 -17.15 -18.20
N GLY A 441 -5.81 -16.87 -16.90
CA GLY A 441 -5.61 -17.87 -15.85
C GLY A 441 -6.51 -19.09 -16.04
N ALA A 442 -7.77 -18.87 -16.40
CA ALA A 442 -8.69 -19.96 -16.71
C ALA A 442 -8.23 -20.76 -17.95
N VAL A 443 -7.78 -20.07 -19.01
CA VAL A 443 -7.23 -20.75 -20.21
C VAL A 443 -5.98 -21.55 -19.86
N ALA A 444 -5.08 -21.01 -19.05
CA ALA A 444 -3.87 -21.69 -18.60
C ALA A 444 -4.14 -22.87 -17.64
N ASN A 445 -5.26 -22.82 -16.90
CA ASN A 445 -5.64 -23.82 -15.89
C ASN A 445 -6.78 -24.74 -16.38
N HIS A 446 -6.67 -25.24 -17.59
CA HIS A 446 -7.61 -26.21 -18.17
C HIS A 446 -9.08 -25.80 -18.13
N GLY A 447 -9.35 -24.50 -18.23
CA GLY A 447 -10.69 -23.92 -18.18
C GLY A 447 -11.16 -23.51 -16.79
N THR A 448 -10.47 -23.89 -15.72
CA THR A 448 -10.82 -23.55 -14.34
C THR A 448 -10.33 -22.17 -13.96
N MET A 449 -11.24 -21.27 -13.59
CA MET A 449 -10.95 -19.90 -13.22
C MET A 449 -10.81 -19.75 -11.72
N MET A 450 -9.67 -19.22 -11.27
CA MET A 450 -9.38 -18.96 -9.86
C MET A 450 -9.66 -17.49 -9.51
N LYS A 451 -10.05 -17.25 -8.26
CA LYS A 451 -10.14 -15.91 -7.71
C LYS A 451 -8.73 -15.35 -7.48
N PRO A 452 -8.35 -14.17 -8.04
CA PRO A 452 -7.08 -13.56 -7.72
C PRO A 452 -7.06 -13.04 -6.28
N PHE A 453 -5.93 -13.18 -5.58
CA PHE A 453 -5.75 -12.67 -4.23
C PHE A 453 -4.29 -12.30 -3.96
N VAL A 454 -4.09 -11.35 -3.01
CA VAL A 454 -2.76 -10.85 -2.61
C VAL A 454 -2.44 -11.12 -1.14
N ILE A 455 -3.45 -11.33 -0.28
CA ILE A 455 -3.25 -11.64 1.14
C ILE A 455 -3.19 -13.15 1.30
N LYS A 456 -1.99 -13.68 1.59
CA LYS A 456 -1.76 -15.11 1.79
C LYS A 456 -2.22 -15.54 3.18
N GLU A 457 -1.73 -14.84 4.21
CA GLU A 457 -2.10 -15.10 5.59
C GLU A 457 -1.90 -13.86 6.47
N ILE A 458 -2.59 -13.84 7.59
CA ILE A 458 -2.43 -12.85 8.67
C ILE A 458 -2.03 -13.64 9.91
N ASP A 459 -0.89 -13.29 10.51
CA ASP A 459 -0.33 -13.95 11.67
C ASP A 459 -0.54 -13.12 12.93
N ASN A 460 -0.91 -13.78 14.03
CA ASN A 460 -0.95 -13.18 15.36
C ASN A 460 0.46 -12.83 15.84
N PRO A 461 0.59 -11.97 16.87
CA PRO A 461 1.88 -11.59 17.46
C PRO A 461 2.70 -12.78 17.99
N ASP A 462 2.06 -13.87 18.39
CA ASP A 462 2.69 -15.10 18.86
C ASP A 462 3.16 -16.03 17.73
N GLY A 463 2.93 -15.63 16.47
CA GLY A 463 3.26 -16.42 15.28
C GLY A 463 2.21 -17.47 14.90
N SER A 464 1.10 -17.57 15.60
CA SER A 464 -0.02 -18.40 15.18
C SER A 464 -0.79 -17.75 14.03
N VAL A 465 -1.33 -18.55 13.12
CA VAL A 465 -2.11 -18.04 12.00
C VAL A 465 -3.48 -17.54 12.49
N PHE A 466 -3.78 -16.26 12.28
CA PHE A 466 -5.08 -15.66 12.56
C PHE A 466 -6.06 -15.93 11.40
N LYS A 467 -5.61 -15.72 10.17
CA LYS A 467 -6.41 -15.93 8.95
C LYS A 467 -5.52 -16.38 7.81
N LYS A 468 -5.94 -17.40 7.06
CA LYS A 468 -5.27 -17.89 5.88
C LYS A 468 -6.22 -17.84 4.69
N THR A 469 -5.75 -17.38 3.55
CA THR A 469 -6.51 -17.40 2.30
C THR A 469 -6.23 -18.73 1.59
N GLU A 470 -7.29 -19.49 1.35
CA GLU A 470 -7.18 -20.71 0.52
C GLU A 470 -7.56 -20.37 -0.92
N PRO A 471 -6.90 -20.97 -1.93
CA PRO A 471 -7.27 -20.83 -3.31
C PRO A 471 -8.75 -21.13 -3.55
N GLN A 472 -9.43 -20.25 -4.30
CA GLN A 472 -10.86 -20.36 -4.57
C GLN A 472 -11.12 -20.45 -6.07
N GLU A 473 -11.76 -21.54 -6.50
CA GLU A 473 -12.33 -21.64 -7.82
C GLU A 473 -13.62 -20.80 -7.91
N VAL A 474 -13.73 -19.96 -8.95
CA VAL A 474 -14.87 -19.06 -9.16
C VAL A 474 -15.66 -19.36 -10.43
N GLY A 475 -15.25 -20.35 -11.20
CA GLY A 475 -15.98 -20.82 -12.37
C GLY A 475 -15.14 -21.61 -13.35
N GLN A 476 -15.83 -22.13 -14.37
CA GLN A 476 -15.24 -22.80 -15.51
C GLN A 476 -15.83 -22.21 -16.80
N PRO A 477 -15.25 -21.10 -17.31
CA PRO A 477 -15.76 -20.43 -18.51
C PRO A 477 -15.88 -21.32 -19.74
N VAL A 478 -14.89 -22.20 -19.95
CA VAL A 478 -14.81 -23.14 -21.08
C VAL A 478 -14.33 -24.50 -20.62
N SER A 479 -14.56 -25.52 -21.45
CA SER A 479 -14.08 -26.90 -21.20
C SER A 479 -12.55 -27.00 -21.26
N ALA A 480 -12.00 -28.03 -20.62
CA ALA A 480 -10.58 -28.32 -20.64
C ALA A 480 -10.06 -28.58 -22.05
N GLU A 481 -10.88 -29.21 -22.91
CA GLU A 481 -10.53 -29.47 -24.29
C GLU A 481 -10.40 -28.17 -25.10
N VAL A 482 -11.35 -27.25 -24.97
CA VAL A 482 -11.27 -25.93 -25.62
C VAL A 482 -10.08 -25.12 -25.11
N SER A 483 -9.83 -25.15 -23.82
CA SER A 483 -8.64 -24.52 -23.20
C SER A 483 -7.35 -25.06 -23.84
N ARG A 484 -7.23 -26.39 -24.00
CA ARG A 484 -6.07 -27.03 -24.62
C ARG A 484 -5.89 -26.61 -26.09
N ILE A 485 -6.98 -26.54 -26.87
CA ILE A 485 -6.93 -26.09 -28.27
C ILE A 485 -6.40 -24.65 -28.34
N ILE A 486 -6.98 -23.74 -27.57
CA ILE A 486 -6.59 -22.32 -27.55
C ILE A 486 -5.12 -22.18 -27.11
N SER A 487 -4.70 -22.85 -26.04
CA SER A 487 -3.31 -22.86 -25.57
C SER A 487 -2.32 -23.29 -26.64
N THR A 488 -2.65 -24.36 -27.39
CA THR A 488 -1.83 -24.86 -28.50
C THR A 488 -1.71 -23.81 -29.61
N ILE A 489 -2.80 -23.14 -29.98
CA ILE A 489 -2.78 -22.09 -31.00
C ILE A 489 -1.96 -20.87 -30.52
N MET A 490 -2.08 -20.49 -29.23
CA MET A 490 -1.30 -19.40 -28.65
C MET A 490 0.19 -19.71 -28.55
N ALA A 491 0.57 -20.99 -28.38
CA ALA A 491 1.98 -21.42 -28.48
C ALA A 491 2.51 -21.26 -29.92
N ASP A 492 1.70 -21.58 -30.92
CA ASP A 492 2.05 -21.39 -32.34
C ASP A 492 2.23 -19.87 -32.69
N GLU A 493 1.48 -18.98 -32.06
CA GLU A 493 1.67 -17.52 -32.26
C GLU A 493 3.06 -17.06 -31.81
N ILE A 494 3.53 -17.53 -30.65
CA ILE A 494 4.90 -17.24 -30.18
C ILE A 494 5.94 -17.92 -31.07
N ASN A 495 5.71 -19.15 -31.48
CA ASN A 495 6.73 -19.92 -32.18
C ASN A 495 6.91 -19.48 -33.65
N SER A 496 5.86 -19.02 -34.31
CA SER A 496 5.87 -18.76 -35.75
C SER A 496 4.84 -17.73 -36.24
N GLY A 497 4.25 -16.94 -35.33
CA GLY A 497 3.26 -15.92 -35.62
C GLY A 497 3.67 -14.54 -35.17
N GLY A 498 2.69 -13.69 -34.81
CA GLY A 498 2.89 -12.31 -34.38
C GLY A 498 3.67 -12.14 -33.06
N GLY A 499 3.79 -13.20 -32.26
CA GLY A 499 4.45 -13.20 -30.95
C GLY A 499 5.93 -13.59 -30.95
N LEU A 500 6.59 -13.71 -32.09
CA LEU A 500 7.99 -14.17 -32.21
C LEU A 500 8.99 -13.46 -31.27
N ASN A 501 8.78 -12.19 -30.95
CA ASN A 501 9.64 -11.45 -30.04
C ASN A 501 9.54 -11.94 -28.58
N ALA A 502 8.51 -12.72 -28.23
CA ALA A 502 8.39 -13.38 -26.94
C ALA A 502 9.02 -14.80 -26.90
N LYS A 503 9.46 -15.33 -28.04
CA LYS A 503 9.99 -16.69 -28.13
C LYS A 503 11.26 -16.87 -27.31
N ILE A 504 11.27 -17.94 -26.51
CA ILE A 504 12.40 -18.39 -25.69
C ILE A 504 12.78 -19.80 -26.15
N ASP A 505 14.01 -19.97 -26.63
CA ASP A 505 14.49 -21.27 -27.08
C ASP A 505 14.56 -22.26 -25.90
N GLY A 506 14.04 -23.45 -26.09
CA GLY A 506 13.97 -24.50 -25.07
C GLY A 506 12.74 -24.42 -24.15
N TYR A 507 11.89 -23.41 -24.31
CA TYR A 507 10.65 -23.27 -23.55
C TYR A 507 9.44 -23.12 -24.48
N ASN A 508 8.33 -23.72 -24.10
CA ASN A 508 7.10 -23.67 -24.87
C ASN A 508 6.07 -22.78 -24.14
N PHE A 509 6.11 -21.48 -24.41
CA PHE A 509 5.16 -20.53 -23.86
C PHE A 509 4.01 -20.26 -24.83
N CYS A 510 2.84 -19.96 -24.28
CA CYS A 510 1.67 -19.48 -25.00
C CYS A 510 1.58 -17.95 -24.90
N GLY A 511 1.10 -17.28 -25.94
CA GLY A 511 0.91 -15.84 -25.84
C GLY A 511 0.11 -15.24 -26.97
N LYS A 512 -0.33 -13.99 -26.75
CA LYS A 512 -1.06 -13.17 -27.71
C LYS A 512 -0.63 -11.72 -27.61
N THR A 513 -0.30 -11.13 -28.75
CA THR A 513 -0.03 -9.70 -28.89
C THR A 513 -1.32 -8.90 -29.04
N GLY A 514 -1.35 -7.70 -28.51
CA GLY A 514 -2.43 -6.74 -28.67
C GLY A 514 -1.92 -5.35 -29.05
N THR A 515 -2.72 -4.68 -29.87
CA THR A 515 -2.56 -3.25 -30.17
C THR A 515 -3.97 -2.69 -30.35
N ALA A 516 -4.36 -1.80 -29.48
CA ALA A 516 -5.67 -1.15 -29.50
C ALA A 516 -5.51 0.36 -29.62
N GLN A 517 -6.46 1.04 -30.27
CA GLN A 517 -6.52 2.48 -30.22
C GLN A 517 -6.96 2.92 -28.83
N ARG A 518 -6.41 4.02 -28.34
CA ARG A 518 -6.79 4.59 -27.06
C ARG A 518 -8.07 5.42 -27.18
N LEU A 519 -8.99 5.26 -26.26
CA LEU A 519 -10.16 6.15 -26.17
C LEU A 519 -9.71 7.58 -25.86
N ASN A 520 -10.40 8.57 -26.44
CA ASN A 520 -10.21 9.96 -26.10
C ASN A 520 -10.66 10.26 -24.66
N SER A 521 -10.26 11.40 -24.11
CA SER A 521 -10.61 11.79 -22.73
C SER A 521 -12.12 11.95 -22.47
N GLU A 522 -12.92 12.09 -23.54
CA GLU A 522 -14.37 12.22 -23.47
C GLU A 522 -15.09 10.86 -23.56
N GLY A 523 -14.37 9.77 -23.88
CA GLY A 523 -14.95 8.44 -24.06
C GLY A 523 -15.87 8.31 -25.30
N THR A 524 -15.86 9.29 -26.19
CA THR A 524 -16.78 9.36 -27.35
C THR A 524 -16.17 8.86 -28.65
N GLY A 525 -14.89 8.44 -28.64
CA GLY A 525 -14.16 7.95 -29.80
C GLY A 525 -12.70 7.71 -29.47
N TYR A 526 -11.88 7.50 -30.51
CA TYR A 526 -10.45 7.23 -30.36
C TYR A 526 -9.61 8.50 -30.45
N ALA A 527 -8.55 8.56 -29.65
CA ALA A 527 -7.55 9.60 -29.74
C ALA A 527 -6.63 9.32 -30.92
N GLU A 528 -6.46 10.30 -31.83
CA GLU A 528 -5.63 10.14 -33.02
C GLU A 528 -4.17 9.90 -32.65
N GLY A 529 -3.57 8.84 -33.22
CA GLY A 529 -2.17 8.49 -33.01
C GLY A 529 -1.83 7.94 -31.63
N GLN A 530 -2.82 7.69 -30.76
CA GLN A 530 -2.61 7.12 -29.45
C GLN A 530 -3.04 5.64 -29.39
N TYR A 531 -2.16 4.81 -28.86
CA TYR A 531 -2.35 3.36 -28.85
C TYR A 531 -1.99 2.76 -27.48
N ILE A 532 -2.56 1.59 -27.22
CA ILE A 532 -2.19 0.71 -26.10
C ILE A 532 -1.57 -0.55 -26.69
N GLY A 533 -0.27 -0.74 -26.42
CA GLY A 533 0.42 -1.98 -26.75
C GLY A 533 0.33 -2.98 -25.61
N SER A 534 -0.05 -4.23 -25.89
CA SER A 534 -0.16 -5.24 -24.84
C SER A 534 0.36 -6.59 -25.27
N PHE A 535 0.70 -7.41 -24.30
CA PHE A 535 1.04 -8.82 -24.47
C PHE A 535 0.55 -9.62 -23.28
N VAL A 536 -0.18 -10.69 -23.54
CA VAL A 536 -0.52 -11.69 -22.53
C VAL A 536 0.15 -13.00 -22.89
N GLY A 537 0.77 -13.65 -21.91
CA GLY A 537 1.39 -14.95 -22.10
C GLY A 537 1.31 -15.81 -20.85
N PHE A 538 1.43 -17.10 -21.01
CA PHE A 538 1.47 -18.06 -19.92
C PHE A 538 2.33 -19.28 -20.27
N GLY A 539 2.72 -20.03 -19.27
CA GLY A 539 3.48 -21.25 -19.49
C GLY A 539 4.25 -21.77 -18.29
N PRO A 540 5.00 -22.87 -18.52
CA PRO A 540 5.10 -23.66 -19.76
C PRO A 540 3.75 -24.23 -20.24
N LEU A 541 3.60 -24.52 -21.56
CA LEU A 541 2.33 -25.04 -22.11
C LEU A 541 1.87 -26.34 -21.43
N GLU A 542 2.81 -27.20 -21.07
CA GLU A 542 2.56 -28.52 -20.49
C GLU A 542 2.05 -28.45 -19.04
N ASP A 543 2.54 -27.48 -18.28
CA ASP A 543 2.18 -27.26 -16.88
C ASP A 543 2.33 -25.76 -16.48
N PRO A 544 1.37 -24.89 -16.83
CA PRO A 544 1.50 -23.46 -16.63
C PRO A 544 1.67 -23.07 -15.15
N GLU A 545 2.75 -22.34 -14.85
CA GLU A 545 3.05 -21.81 -13.53
C GLU A 545 2.79 -20.30 -13.43
N TYR A 546 2.82 -19.62 -14.58
CA TYR A 546 2.68 -18.16 -14.66
C TYR A 546 1.72 -17.76 -15.75
N VAL A 547 0.86 -16.80 -15.45
CA VAL A 547 0.16 -15.97 -16.44
C VAL A 547 0.66 -14.54 -16.26
N VAL A 548 1.10 -13.95 -17.35
CA VAL A 548 1.71 -12.61 -17.38
C VAL A 548 0.96 -11.72 -18.33
N LEU A 549 0.57 -10.54 -17.89
CA LEU A 549 0.06 -9.48 -18.76
C LEU A 549 0.95 -8.26 -18.64
N ILE A 550 1.29 -7.69 -19.78
CA ILE A 550 2.02 -6.43 -19.92
C ILE A 550 1.14 -5.47 -20.72
N VAL A 551 0.87 -4.29 -20.16
CA VAL A 551 0.12 -3.22 -20.82
C VAL A 551 0.96 -1.96 -20.85
N VAL A 552 1.10 -1.35 -22.02
CA VAL A 552 1.89 -0.15 -22.27
C VAL A 552 0.98 0.92 -22.86
N ASP A 553 0.70 1.96 -22.10
CA ASP A 553 -0.27 3.01 -22.41
C ASP A 553 0.42 4.16 -23.13
N ASN A 554 0.03 4.43 -24.35
CA ASN A 554 0.50 5.51 -25.21
C ASN A 554 2.05 5.58 -25.35
N PRO A 555 2.71 4.52 -25.85
CA PRO A 555 4.15 4.55 -26.08
C PRO A 555 4.51 5.52 -27.22
N SER A 556 5.65 6.20 -27.10
CA SER A 556 6.15 7.10 -28.11
C SER A 556 6.84 6.33 -29.24
N GLY A 557 6.51 6.64 -30.48
CA GLY A 557 7.11 6.02 -31.67
C GLY A 557 6.50 4.67 -32.00
N VAL A 558 7.17 3.57 -31.66
CA VAL A 558 6.64 2.23 -31.90
C VAL A 558 5.60 1.86 -30.85
N TYR A 559 4.42 1.41 -31.27
CA TYR A 559 3.27 1.14 -30.42
C TYR A 559 2.73 -0.30 -30.46
N TYR A 560 3.25 -1.14 -31.35
CA TYR A 560 2.79 -2.52 -31.46
C TYR A 560 3.19 -3.35 -30.24
N GLY A 561 2.22 -4.05 -29.62
CA GLY A 561 2.48 -4.93 -28.47
C GLY A 561 3.58 -5.98 -28.73
N ALA A 562 3.69 -6.45 -29.97
CA ALA A 562 4.77 -7.34 -30.42
C ALA A 562 6.18 -6.72 -30.26
N GLN A 563 6.29 -5.40 -30.21
CA GLN A 563 7.58 -4.69 -30.17
C GLN A 563 7.83 -4.03 -28.82
N VAL A 564 6.78 -3.58 -28.11
CA VAL A 564 6.94 -2.87 -26.83
C VAL A 564 6.71 -3.78 -25.60
N ALA A 565 5.93 -4.86 -25.71
CA ALA A 565 5.57 -5.72 -24.60
C ALA A 565 6.17 -7.15 -24.72
N ALA A 566 6.10 -7.79 -25.89
CA ALA A 566 6.58 -9.15 -26.09
C ALA A 566 8.09 -9.36 -25.77
N PRO A 567 9.03 -8.44 -26.11
CA PRO A 567 10.43 -8.57 -25.72
C PRO A 567 10.63 -8.53 -24.20
N VAL A 568 9.82 -7.76 -23.49
CA VAL A 568 9.87 -7.67 -22.03
C VAL A 568 9.37 -8.97 -21.39
N PHE A 569 8.29 -9.55 -21.90
CA PHE A 569 7.86 -10.89 -21.48
C PHE A 569 9.01 -11.89 -21.61
N LYS A 570 9.69 -11.93 -22.76
CA LYS A 570 10.84 -12.82 -22.98
C LYS A 570 11.94 -12.63 -21.93
N SER A 571 12.38 -11.38 -21.71
CA SER A 571 13.45 -11.10 -20.76
C SER A 571 13.06 -11.45 -19.32
N MET A 572 11.82 -11.18 -18.93
CA MET A 572 11.30 -11.49 -17.60
C MET A 572 11.22 -13.01 -17.37
N MET A 573 10.64 -13.76 -18.32
CA MET A 573 10.47 -15.20 -18.17
C MET A 573 11.80 -15.96 -18.16
N LEU A 574 12.83 -15.47 -18.86
CA LEU A 574 14.19 -15.98 -18.75
C LEU A 574 14.77 -15.81 -17.35
N LEU A 575 14.50 -14.67 -16.71
CA LEU A 575 14.94 -14.40 -15.34
C LEU A 575 14.14 -15.22 -14.33
N CYS A 576 12.80 -15.31 -14.48
CA CYS A 576 11.95 -16.13 -13.61
C CYS A 576 12.32 -17.63 -13.67
N ALA A 577 12.65 -18.15 -14.85
CA ALA A 577 13.10 -19.54 -15.02
C ALA A 577 14.45 -19.81 -14.34
N ALA A 578 15.28 -18.79 -14.13
CA ALA A 578 16.56 -18.90 -13.41
C ALA A 578 16.40 -18.82 -11.88
N VAL A 579 15.25 -18.36 -11.38
CA VAL A 579 14.95 -18.31 -9.95
C VAL A 579 14.45 -19.70 -9.52
N PRO A 580 15.08 -20.38 -8.54
CA PRO A 580 14.56 -21.63 -8.02
C PRO A 580 13.15 -21.40 -7.46
N CYS A 581 12.14 -22.01 -8.07
CA CYS A 581 10.79 -21.95 -7.54
C CYS A 581 10.79 -22.58 -6.14
N SER A 582 10.50 -21.78 -5.09
CA SER A 582 10.47 -22.22 -3.69
C SER A 582 9.29 -23.16 -3.38
N THR A 583 8.61 -23.66 -4.38
CA THR A 583 7.40 -24.51 -4.26
C THR A 583 7.69 -26.02 -4.37
N LYS A 584 8.89 -26.50 -4.03
CA LYS A 584 9.03 -27.92 -3.70
C LYS A 584 8.79 -28.07 -2.20
N PRO A 585 7.66 -28.67 -1.76
CA PRO A 585 7.57 -29.14 -0.39
C PRO A 585 8.70 -30.13 -0.14
N ALA A 586 9.41 -29.95 0.98
CA ALA A 586 10.46 -30.83 1.45
C ALA A 586 9.93 -32.24 1.74
#